data_1e502af83ad029cd06b90f8909bd7dde
#
_entry.id   1e502af83ad029cd06b90f8909bd7dde
#
_cell.length_a   1.000
_cell.length_b   1.000
_cell.length_c   1.000
_cell.angle_alpha   90.00
_cell.angle_beta   90.00
_cell.angle_gamma   90.00
#
_symmetry.space_group_name_H-M   'P 1'
#
loop_
_entity.id
_entity.type
_entity.pdbx_description
1 polymer ?
#
loop_
_entity_poly.entity_id
_entity_poly.type
_entity_poly.pdbx_seq_one_letter_code
_entity_poly.pdbx_strand_id
1 'polypeptide(L)'
;AQFAKKLMGQIVFLYFLQKKGWLGVGAWPNSLTEKEYKNAFYARGAKSRELIPMVYRPVGDGTYRITGAALNSISDADEEVLAMCVKGKSWGSGPHDFMRRLFNIAVQRNVNFFDKLLEPLFYDALNRNRGEQGYCPALHCRIPFLSGGLFEPIDGYDWEHNDFSIPNEIFSNVAEKGRDADGILDIFDRYNFTMSEDEPMEREVAIDPEMLGKVFENLLEVNDRKSKGAFYTPREIVHYMCQESLITYLTNAMKVDEEAIRDFILYGDFMKDEDTVKDKRQGNGGMYISEQLYKINPDGTVAVNRLVDMDNALKDVRVADPAVGSGAFPLGMLNEIVRARQNISAYLAITMKPYDIRMMYQMDRSPHTLKYETIRNCIFAADIE
;
A
#
# COMPACT_ATOMS: atom_id res chain seq x y z
N ALA A 1 -22.54 16.67 11.88
CA ALA A 1 -21.10 16.77 12.20
C ALA A 1 -20.37 15.43 11.94
N GLN A 2 -20.86 14.30 12.51
CA GLN A 2 -20.22 12.98 12.39
C GLN A 2 -20.07 12.52 10.93
N PHE A 3 -21.14 12.62 10.12
CA PHE A 3 -21.11 12.29 8.70
C PHE A 3 -20.04 13.10 7.94
N ALA A 4 -20.00 14.44 8.13
CA ALA A 4 -19.04 15.28 7.43
C ALA A 4 -17.59 14.91 7.78
N LYS A 5 -17.32 14.58 9.04
CA LYS A 5 -15.99 14.12 9.50
C LYS A 5 -15.61 12.79 8.83
N LYS A 6 -16.53 11.82 8.79
CA LYS A 6 -16.32 10.52 8.14
C LYS A 6 -16.07 10.71 6.65
N LEU A 7 -16.88 11.52 5.97
CA LEU A 7 -16.72 11.82 4.54
C LEU A 7 -15.36 12.45 4.25
N MET A 8 -14.90 13.41 5.07
CA MET A 8 -13.57 14.02 4.90
C MET A 8 -12.46 12.98 5.08
N GLY A 9 -12.56 12.11 6.08
CA GLY A 9 -11.60 11.01 6.28
C GLY A 9 -11.58 10.04 5.09
N GLN A 10 -12.75 9.67 4.58
CA GLN A 10 -12.88 8.82 3.39
C GLN A 10 -12.21 9.47 2.17
N ILE A 11 -12.45 10.76 1.91
CA ILE A 11 -11.85 11.47 0.77
C ILE A 11 -10.33 11.55 0.90
N VAL A 12 -9.79 11.92 2.08
CA VAL A 12 -8.33 11.93 2.32
C VAL A 12 -7.72 10.57 1.99
N PHE A 13 -8.35 9.49 2.47
CA PHE A 13 -7.87 8.14 2.21
C PHE A 13 -7.94 7.76 0.73
N LEU A 14 -8.97 8.19 0.01
CA LEU A 14 -9.05 7.99 -1.45
C LEU A 14 -7.94 8.72 -2.20
N TYR A 15 -7.57 9.92 -1.77
CA TYR A 15 -6.44 10.65 -2.35
C TYR A 15 -5.12 9.89 -2.14
N PHE A 16 -4.93 9.27 -0.98
CA PHE A 16 -3.81 8.36 -0.76
C PHE A 16 -3.84 7.15 -1.71
N LEU A 17 -4.99 6.48 -1.84
CA LEU A 17 -5.13 5.30 -2.71
C LEU A 17 -4.92 5.63 -4.19
N GLN A 18 -5.42 6.77 -4.67
CA GLN A 18 -5.21 7.17 -6.06
C GLN A 18 -3.73 7.48 -6.35
N LYS A 19 -2.99 8.06 -5.40
CA LYS A 19 -1.54 8.26 -5.54
C LYS A 19 -0.76 6.95 -5.59
N LYS A 20 -1.24 5.92 -4.91
CA LYS A 20 -0.72 4.54 -5.06
C LYS A 20 -1.11 3.90 -6.40
N GLY A 21 -1.97 4.54 -7.19
CA GLY A 21 -2.50 3.96 -8.42
C GLY A 21 -3.40 2.74 -8.19
N TRP A 22 -4.05 2.66 -7.03
CA TRP A 22 -4.89 1.53 -6.65
C TRP A 22 -6.37 1.73 -7.01
N LEU A 23 -6.78 2.95 -7.34
CA LEU A 23 -8.13 3.26 -7.77
C LEU A 23 -8.21 3.35 -9.30
N GLY A 24 -9.30 2.86 -9.88
CA GLY A 24 -9.55 2.96 -11.31
C GLY A 24 -8.60 2.15 -12.18
N VAL A 25 -8.06 1.05 -11.66
CA VAL A 25 -7.15 0.16 -12.40
C VAL A 25 -7.90 -0.51 -13.54
N GLY A 26 -7.30 -0.52 -14.74
CA GLY A 26 -7.93 -1.15 -15.90
C GLY A 26 -8.18 -2.65 -15.69
N ALA A 27 -9.40 -3.09 -15.96
CA ALA A 27 -9.82 -4.48 -15.76
C ALA A 27 -9.26 -5.44 -16.81
N TRP A 28 -8.89 -4.94 -17.97
CA TRP A 28 -8.35 -5.71 -19.10
C TRP A 28 -7.16 -5.01 -19.76
N PRO A 29 -6.20 -5.77 -20.31
CA PRO A 29 -5.08 -5.21 -21.04
C PRO A 29 -5.51 -4.77 -22.45
N ASN A 30 -4.76 -3.82 -23.05
CA ASN A 30 -5.02 -3.37 -24.41
C ASN A 30 -4.69 -4.45 -25.46
N SER A 31 -3.80 -5.40 -25.13
CA SER A 31 -3.42 -6.51 -26.00
C SER A 31 -3.11 -7.76 -25.19
N LEU A 32 -3.33 -8.92 -25.81
CA LEU A 32 -3.00 -10.24 -25.29
C LEU A 32 -2.00 -10.91 -26.23
N THR A 33 -1.05 -11.63 -25.68
CA THR A 33 -0.26 -12.61 -26.41
C THR A 33 -1.15 -13.79 -26.81
N GLU A 34 -0.71 -14.60 -27.79
CA GLU A 34 -1.45 -15.81 -28.20
C GLU A 34 -1.73 -16.76 -27.04
N LYS A 35 -0.77 -16.90 -26.11
CA LYS A 35 -0.93 -17.74 -24.90
C LYS A 35 -2.00 -17.18 -23.97
N GLU A 36 -1.98 -15.88 -23.71
CA GLU A 36 -2.98 -15.20 -22.84
C GLU A 36 -4.36 -15.23 -23.48
N TYR A 37 -4.45 -15.03 -24.79
CA TYR A 37 -5.71 -15.16 -25.53
C TYR A 37 -6.30 -16.57 -25.41
N LYS A 38 -5.51 -17.62 -25.62
CA LYS A 38 -5.95 -19.01 -25.46
C LYS A 38 -6.41 -19.29 -24.03
N ASN A 39 -5.67 -18.82 -23.04
CA ASN A 39 -6.06 -18.97 -21.64
C ASN A 39 -7.41 -18.29 -21.36
N ALA A 40 -7.59 -17.05 -21.81
CA ALA A 40 -8.83 -16.31 -21.65
C ALA A 40 -10.00 -16.98 -22.38
N PHE A 41 -9.79 -17.45 -23.61
CA PHE A 41 -10.79 -18.14 -24.44
C PHE A 41 -11.36 -19.39 -23.77
N TYR A 42 -10.53 -20.13 -23.03
CA TYR A 42 -10.96 -21.35 -22.34
C TYR A 42 -11.34 -21.15 -20.86
N ALA A 43 -11.20 -19.95 -20.32
CA ALA A 43 -11.31 -19.68 -18.87
C ALA A 43 -12.69 -19.98 -18.27
N ARG A 44 -13.77 -19.71 -18.99
CA ARG A 44 -15.17 -19.77 -18.49
C ARG A 44 -16.13 -20.52 -19.43
N GLY A 45 -15.63 -21.53 -20.13
CA GLY A 45 -16.45 -22.40 -20.97
C GLY A 45 -17.06 -21.72 -22.21
N ALA A 46 -18.37 -21.88 -22.43
CA ALA A 46 -19.04 -21.35 -23.63
C ALA A 46 -19.03 -19.83 -23.67
N LYS A 47 -19.24 -19.16 -22.54
CA LYS A 47 -19.36 -17.70 -22.46
C LYS A 47 -18.05 -16.98 -22.82
N SER A 48 -16.91 -17.47 -22.35
CA SER A 48 -15.62 -16.89 -22.72
C SER A 48 -15.27 -17.13 -24.20
N ARG A 49 -15.67 -18.27 -24.75
CA ARG A 49 -15.44 -18.58 -26.18
C ARG A 49 -16.24 -17.66 -27.12
N GLU A 50 -17.38 -17.17 -26.66
CA GLU A 50 -18.17 -16.18 -27.38
C GLU A 50 -17.56 -14.78 -27.21
N LEU A 51 -17.31 -14.38 -25.97
CA LEU A 51 -16.94 -13.02 -25.58
C LEU A 51 -15.53 -12.62 -26.01
N ILE A 52 -14.53 -13.47 -25.78
CA ILE A 52 -13.13 -13.15 -26.05
C ILE A 52 -12.87 -12.80 -27.51
N PRO A 53 -13.39 -13.57 -28.53
CA PRO A 53 -13.23 -13.21 -29.93
C PRO A 53 -13.96 -11.96 -30.35
N MET A 54 -15.04 -11.57 -29.64
CA MET A 54 -15.75 -10.30 -29.90
C MET A 54 -14.88 -9.11 -29.54
N VAL A 55 -14.21 -9.19 -28.37
CA VAL A 55 -13.47 -8.07 -27.78
C VAL A 55 -12.04 -7.99 -28.28
N TYR A 56 -11.34 -9.11 -28.44
CA TYR A 56 -9.96 -9.18 -28.86
C TYR A 56 -9.83 -9.67 -30.31
N ARG A 57 -9.20 -8.86 -31.16
CA ARG A 57 -9.00 -9.17 -32.58
C ARG A 57 -7.53 -9.40 -32.89
N PRO A 58 -7.16 -10.37 -33.75
CA PRO A 58 -5.79 -10.61 -34.14
C PRO A 58 -5.24 -9.43 -34.96
N VAL A 59 -3.96 -9.08 -34.75
CA VAL A 59 -3.30 -7.94 -35.43
C VAL A 59 -2.21 -8.40 -36.40
N GLY A 60 -1.96 -9.70 -36.53
CA GLY A 60 -1.04 -10.26 -37.52
C GLY A 60 0.41 -10.47 -37.02
N ASP A 61 0.72 -10.04 -35.82
CA ASP A 61 2.05 -10.20 -35.18
C ASP A 61 2.06 -11.26 -34.03
N GLY A 62 1.03 -12.11 -33.99
CA GLY A 62 0.84 -13.07 -32.90
C GLY A 62 0.19 -12.45 -31.66
N THR A 63 -0.23 -11.19 -31.72
CA THR A 63 -0.97 -10.51 -30.64
C THR A 63 -2.43 -10.29 -31.02
N TYR A 64 -3.25 -10.13 -29.98
CA TYR A 64 -4.68 -9.82 -30.07
C TYR A 64 -4.93 -8.50 -29.37
N ARG A 65 -5.52 -7.52 -30.05
CA ARG A 65 -5.81 -6.20 -29.48
C ARG A 65 -7.29 -6.02 -29.19
N ILE A 66 -7.57 -5.33 -28.08
CA ILE A 66 -8.93 -4.94 -27.71
C ILE A 66 -9.45 -3.89 -28.66
N THR A 67 -10.71 -4.00 -29.05
CA THR A 67 -11.42 -2.99 -29.85
C THR A 67 -12.38 -2.23 -28.96
N GLY A 68 -12.20 -0.90 -28.84
CA GLY A 68 -13.05 -0.06 -28.02
C GLY A 68 -14.54 -0.12 -28.43
N ALA A 69 -14.82 -0.25 -29.73
CA ALA A 69 -16.20 -0.40 -30.21
C ALA A 69 -16.86 -1.69 -29.69
N ALA A 70 -16.11 -2.77 -29.54
CA ALA A 70 -16.63 -4.03 -29.00
C ALA A 70 -16.92 -3.92 -27.50
N LEU A 71 -16.06 -3.24 -26.73
CA LEU A 71 -16.30 -3.00 -25.30
C LEU A 71 -17.59 -2.19 -25.07
N ASN A 72 -17.83 -1.17 -25.87
CA ASN A 72 -19.04 -0.35 -25.74
C ASN A 72 -20.35 -1.09 -26.13
N SER A 73 -20.24 -2.29 -26.67
CA SER A 73 -21.39 -3.10 -27.13
C SER A 73 -21.71 -4.29 -26.24
N ILE A 74 -20.90 -4.57 -25.23
CA ILE A 74 -21.15 -5.67 -24.28
C ILE A 74 -21.92 -5.17 -23.06
N SER A 75 -22.66 -6.07 -22.41
CA SER A 75 -23.40 -5.77 -21.19
C SER A 75 -22.48 -5.73 -19.98
N ASP A 76 -22.89 -5.08 -18.88
CA ASP A 76 -22.15 -5.06 -17.61
C ASP A 76 -21.83 -6.47 -17.10
N ALA A 77 -22.77 -7.41 -17.26
CA ALA A 77 -22.56 -8.82 -16.92
C ALA A 77 -21.48 -9.49 -17.79
N ASP A 78 -21.36 -9.11 -19.04
CA ASP A 78 -20.32 -9.60 -19.95
C ASP A 78 -18.97 -8.95 -19.68
N GLU A 79 -18.95 -7.67 -19.26
CA GLU A 79 -17.73 -7.03 -18.75
C GLU A 79 -17.17 -7.74 -17.52
N GLU A 80 -18.04 -8.12 -16.58
CA GLU A 80 -17.64 -8.89 -15.40
C GLU A 80 -17.01 -10.24 -15.79
N VAL A 81 -17.64 -10.96 -16.72
CA VAL A 81 -17.07 -12.21 -17.25
C VAL A 81 -15.74 -11.95 -17.96
N LEU A 82 -15.63 -10.90 -18.76
CA LEU A 82 -14.38 -10.52 -19.41
C LEU A 82 -13.25 -10.26 -18.39
N ALA A 83 -13.54 -9.49 -17.35
CA ALA A 83 -12.58 -9.19 -16.27
C ALA A 83 -12.10 -10.46 -15.53
N MET A 84 -12.94 -11.49 -15.44
CA MET A 84 -12.57 -12.80 -14.88
C MET A 84 -11.75 -13.67 -15.83
N CYS A 85 -11.84 -13.44 -17.14
CA CYS A 85 -11.14 -14.24 -18.15
C CYS A 85 -9.75 -13.73 -18.47
N VAL A 86 -9.51 -12.42 -18.35
CA VAL A 86 -8.25 -11.78 -18.69
C VAL A 86 -7.53 -11.29 -17.44
N LYS A 87 -6.20 -11.24 -17.49
CA LYS A 87 -5.42 -10.62 -16.42
C LYS A 87 -5.46 -9.10 -16.60
N GLY A 88 -6.14 -8.39 -15.71
CA GLY A 88 -6.19 -6.94 -15.68
C GLY A 88 -4.80 -6.29 -15.54
N LYS A 89 -4.75 -4.96 -15.68
CA LYS A 89 -3.53 -4.19 -15.41
C LYS A 89 -3.06 -4.43 -13.96
N SER A 90 -1.77 -4.29 -13.71
CA SER A 90 -1.23 -4.45 -12.34
C SER A 90 -1.78 -3.38 -11.40
N TRP A 91 -1.98 -3.75 -10.13
CA TRP A 91 -2.24 -2.77 -9.08
C TRP A 91 -1.08 -1.75 -9.04
N GLY A 92 -1.40 -0.49 -8.81
CA GLY A 92 -0.44 0.62 -8.93
C GLY A 92 -0.43 1.31 -10.30
N SER A 93 -1.19 0.82 -11.29
CA SER A 93 -1.29 1.44 -12.63
C SER A 93 -2.54 2.30 -12.83
N GLY A 94 -3.34 2.51 -11.80
CA GLY A 94 -4.52 3.38 -11.84
C GLY A 94 -4.15 4.85 -11.98
N PRO A 95 -5.11 5.69 -12.42
CA PRO A 95 -4.87 7.11 -12.60
C PRO A 95 -4.66 7.83 -11.25
N HIS A 96 -3.66 8.71 -11.19
CA HIS A 96 -3.36 9.51 -9.98
C HIS A 96 -4.36 10.66 -9.74
N ASP A 97 -5.29 10.87 -10.64
CA ASP A 97 -6.38 11.86 -10.62
C ASP A 97 -7.78 11.21 -10.67
N PHE A 98 -7.91 9.98 -10.14
CA PHE A 98 -9.12 9.18 -10.21
C PHE A 98 -10.37 9.93 -9.67
N MET A 99 -10.24 10.60 -8.53
CA MET A 99 -11.33 11.34 -7.91
C MET A 99 -11.84 12.47 -8.81
N ARG A 100 -10.93 13.21 -9.45
CA ARG A 100 -11.29 14.26 -10.41
C ARG A 100 -11.96 13.69 -11.66
N ARG A 101 -11.47 12.58 -12.18
CA ARG A 101 -12.11 11.88 -13.31
C ARG A 101 -13.52 11.43 -12.96
N LEU A 102 -13.70 10.87 -11.77
CA LEU A 102 -15.00 10.42 -11.29
C LEU A 102 -15.97 11.58 -11.16
N PHE A 103 -15.52 12.73 -10.61
CA PHE A 103 -16.32 13.95 -10.55
C PHE A 103 -16.72 14.46 -11.95
N ASN A 104 -15.80 14.47 -12.89
CA ASN A 104 -16.07 14.88 -14.27
C ASN A 104 -17.12 14.00 -14.96
N ILE A 105 -17.14 12.69 -14.63
CA ILE A 105 -18.21 11.78 -15.10
C ILE A 105 -19.58 12.19 -14.54
N ALA A 106 -19.66 12.58 -13.26
CA ALA A 106 -20.90 13.08 -12.67
C ALA A 106 -21.41 14.32 -13.39
N VAL A 107 -20.52 15.28 -13.65
CA VAL A 107 -20.85 16.50 -14.40
C VAL A 107 -21.32 16.19 -15.82
N GLN A 108 -20.61 15.33 -16.55
CA GLN A 108 -20.96 14.92 -17.92
C GLN A 108 -22.30 14.21 -17.99
N ARG A 109 -22.62 13.38 -17.01
CA ARG A 109 -23.89 12.64 -16.91
C ARG A 109 -25.00 13.46 -16.27
N ASN A 110 -24.70 14.66 -15.78
CA ASN A 110 -25.64 15.54 -15.04
C ASN A 110 -26.29 14.79 -13.85
N VAL A 111 -25.48 14.10 -13.05
CA VAL A 111 -25.93 13.35 -11.87
C VAL A 111 -25.29 13.90 -10.60
N ASN A 112 -25.89 13.57 -9.45
CA ASN A 112 -25.28 13.88 -8.15
C ASN A 112 -24.03 13.05 -7.94
N PHE A 113 -22.91 13.70 -7.62
CA PHE A 113 -21.61 13.06 -7.45
C PHE A 113 -21.58 12.14 -6.22
N PHE A 114 -22.16 12.59 -5.11
CA PHE A 114 -22.17 11.79 -3.88
C PHE A 114 -23.03 10.55 -4.05
N ASP A 115 -24.32 10.75 -4.31
CA ASP A 115 -25.31 9.69 -4.39
C ASP A 115 -25.01 8.66 -5.50
N LYS A 116 -24.66 9.10 -6.71
CA LYS A 116 -24.54 8.17 -7.86
C LYS A 116 -23.14 7.62 -8.09
N LEU A 117 -22.08 8.20 -7.49
CA LEU A 117 -20.71 7.77 -7.71
C LEU A 117 -19.91 7.50 -6.42
N LEU A 118 -20.01 8.39 -5.40
CA LEU A 118 -19.26 8.17 -4.15
C LEU A 118 -19.88 7.08 -3.28
N GLU A 119 -21.19 7.03 -3.12
CA GLU A 119 -21.83 5.95 -2.35
C GLU A 119 -21.55 4.56 -2.93
N PRO A 120 -21.70 4.31 -4.25
CA PRO A 120 -21.28 3.05 -4.85
C PRO A 120 -19.77 2.77 -4.69
N LEU A 121 -18.94 3.81 -4.76
CA LEU A 121 -17.51 3.65 -4.51
C LEU A 121 -17.20 3.23 -3.06
N PHE A 122 -17.83 3.89 -2.08
CA PHE A 122 -17.61 3.62 -0.65
C PHE A 122 -18.22 2.29 -0.22
N TYR A 123 -19.52 2.17 -0.41
CA TYR A 123 -20.32 1.13 0.24
C TYR A 123 -20.39 -0.16 -0.55
N ASP A 124 -20.12 -0.11 -1.86
CA ASP A 124 -20.06 -1.30 -2.69
C ASP A 124 -18.64 -1.62 -3.16
N ALA A 125 -17.98 -0.72 -3.90
CA ALA A 125 -16.70 -1.03 -4.54
C ALA A 125 -15.57 -1.31 -3.53
N LEU A 126 -15.44 -0.49 -2.49
CA LEU A 126 -14.39 -0.62 -1.46
C LEU A 126 -14.78 -1.57 -0.34
N ASN A 127 -16.07 -1.74 -0.05
CA ASN A 127 -16.57 -2.49 1.10
C ASN A 127 -17.01 -3.94 0.78
N ARG A 128 -17.10 -4.32 -0.49
CA ARG A 128 -17.48 -5.67 -0.90
C ARG A 128 -16.29 -6.42 -1.53
N ASN A 129 -16.01 -7.60 -1.01
CA ASN A 129 -14.96 -8.47 -1.58
C ASN A 129 -15.41 -9.05 -2.92
N ARG A 130 -14.74 -8.65 -4.00
CA ARG A 130 -14.94 -9.14 -5.38
C ARG A 130 -13.82 -10.06 -5.86
N GLY A 131 -13.12 -10.68 -4.93
CA GLY A 131 -11.98 -11.56 -5.23
C GLY A 131 -10.75 -10.79 -5.71
N GLU A 132 -9.77 -11.51 -6.24
CA GLU A 132 -8.46 -10.95 -6.62
C GLU A 132 -8.53 -9.88 -7.72
N GLN A 133 -9.52 -9.98 -8.60
CA GLN A 133 -9.66 -9.02 -9.70
C GLN A 133 -10.23 -7.68 -9.23
N GLY A 134 -11.10 -7.65 -8.22
CA GLY A 134 -11.66 -6.42 -7.67
C GLY A 134 -12.44 -5.58 -8.69
N TYR A 135 -13.02 -6.21 -9.74
CA TYR A 135 -13.78 -5.49 -10.76
C TYR A 135 -15.10 -4.96 -10.20
N CYS A 136 -15.35 -3.67 -10.39
CA CYS A 136 -16.57 -2.99 -10.00
C CYS A 136 -17.38 -2.63 -11.26
N PRO A 137 -18.53 -3.30 -11.54
CA PRO A 137 -19.35 -3.02 -12.70
C PRO A 137 -19.86 -1.59 -12.76
N ALA A 138 -20.30 -1.03 -11.64
CA ALA A 138 -20.81 0.34 -11.57
C ALA A 138 -19.80 1.42 -12.00
N LEU A 139 -18.50 1.14 -11.84
CA LEU A 139 -17.41 2.06 -12.16
C LEU A 139 -16.58 1.62 -13.38
N HIS A 140 -16.89 0.47 -13.99
CA HIS A 140 -16.19 -0.13 -15.14
C HIS A 140 -14.65 -0.24 -14.95
N CYS A 141 -14.19 -0.45 -13.70
CA CYS A 141 -12.77 -0.53 -13.37
C CYS A 141 -12.55 -1.42 -12.15
N ARG A 142 -11.29 -1.67 -11.84
CA ARG A 142 -10.89 -2.42 -10.65
C ARG A 142 -10.66 -1.47 -9.48
N ILE A 143 -11.27 -1.81 -8.35
CA ILE A 143 -11.15 -1.11 -7.06
C ILE A 143 -10.75 -2.15 -6.01
N PRO A 144 -9.78 -1.88 -5.12
CA PRO A 144 -9.39 -2.82 -4.09
C PRO A 144 -10.49 -2.97 -3.04
N PHE A 145 -10.65 -4.17 -2.52
CA PHE A 145 -11.46 -4.39 -1.31
C PHE A 145 -10.68 -3.93 -0.08
N LEU A 146 -11.31 -3.13 0.76
CA LEU A 146 -10.75 -2.62 2.00
C LEU A 146 -11.67 -3.04 3.15
N SER A 147 -11.23 -4.00 3.93
CA SER A 147 -11.92 -4.42 5.14
C SER A 147 -11.79 -3.35 6.22
N GLY A 148 -12.91 -2.94 6.83
CA GLY A 148 -12.91 -2.03 7.98
C GLY A 148 -14.00 -0.96 7.94
N GLY A 149 -14.41 -0.46 9.10
CA GLY A 149 -15.55 0.44 9.31
C GLY A 149 -15.49 1.81 8.61
N LEU A 150 -14.31 2.19 8.02
CA LEU A 150 -14.18 3.47 7.33
C LEU A 150 -15.18 3.63 6.17
N PHE A 151 -15.38 2.56 5.38
CA PHE A 151 -16.26 2.56 4.21
C PHE A 151 -17.60 1.85 4.46
N GLU A 152 -17.96 1.60 5.71
CA GLU A 152 -19.29 1.11 6.06
C GLU A 152 -20.29 2.28 6.16
N PRO A 153 -21.57 2.08 5.85
CA PRO A 153 -22.61 3.09 6.08
C PRO A 153 -22.71 3.43 7.58
N ILE A 154 -23.00 4.68 7.92
CA ILE A 154 -23.22 5.12 9.29
C ILE A 154 -24.59 4.61 9.75
N ASP A 155 -24.64 4.01 10.95
CA ASP A 155 -25.89 3.59 11.62
C ASP A 155 -26.80 2.72 10.72
N GLY A 156 -26.23 1.92 9.83
CA GLY A 156 -26.99 1.06 8.93
C GLY A 156 -27.75 1.82 7.85
N TYR A 157 -27.28 2.99 7.44
CA TYR A 157 -27.87 3.77 6.36
C TYR A 157 -28.03 2.93 5.08
N ASP A 158 -29.26 2.81 4.63
CA ASP A 158 -29.62 2.07 3.40
C ASP A 158 -29.40 2.95 2.16
N TRP A 159 -28.19 2.95 1.67
CA TRP A 159 -27.74 3.76 0.53
C TRP A 159 -28.31 3.27 -0.82
N GLU A 160 -28.75 2.01 -0.89
CA GLU A 160 -29.30 1.44 -2.12
C GLU A 160 -30.74 1.95 -2.41
N HIS A 161 -31.50 2.27 -1.34
CA HIS A 161 -32.90 2.65 -1.44
C HIS A 161 -33.19 4.09 -1.03
N ASN A 162 -32.20 4.82 -0.52
CA ASN A 162 -32.35 6.20 -0.11
C ASN A 162 -31.45 7.12 -0.95
N ASP A 163 -32.05 8.06 -1.67
CA ASP A 163 -31.32 9.11 -2.38
C ASP A 163 -30.86 10.19 -1.37
N PHE A 164 -29.55 10.26 -1.11
CA PHE A 164 -28.95 11.32 -0.32
C PHE A 164 -28.02 12.17 -1.19
N SER A 165 -28.43 13.42 -1.43
CA SER A 165 -27.69 14.30 -2.31
C SER A 165 -26.91 15.37 -1.56
N ILE A 166 -25.63 15.48 -1.90
CA ILE A 166 -24.78 16.63 -1.52
C ILE A 166 -24.56 17.44 -2.78
N PRO A 167 -24.79 18.77 -2.78
CA PRO A 167 -24.54 19.60 -3.95
C PRO A 167 -23.15 19.40 -4.53
N ASN A 168 -23.06 19.23 -5.85
CA ASN A 168 -21.79 18.97 -6.53
C ASN A 168 -20.78 20.11 -6.32
N GLU A 169 -21.26 21.34 -6.12
CA GLU A 169 -20.45 22.54 -5.88
C GLU A 169 -19.63 22.48 -4.59
N ILE A 170 -20.07 21.67 -3.61
CA ILE A 170 -19.30 21.40 -2.38
C ILE A 170 -18.02 20.60 -2.71
N PHE A 171 -18.08 19.72 -3.69
CA PHE A 171 -16.92 18.93 -4.12
C PHE A 171 -16.04 19.70 -5.10
N SER A 172 -16.62 20.42 -6.04
CA SER A 172 -15.86 21.27 -6.96
C SER A 172 -16.73 22.38 -7.55
N ASN A 173 -16.20 23.60 -7.54
CA ASN A 173 -16.86 24.79 -8.08
C ASN A 173 -16.00 25.55 -9.12
N VAL A 174 -15.11 24.85 -9.80
CA VAL A 174 -14.23 25.38 -10.86
C VAL A 174 -14.99 26.15 -11.96
N ALA A 175 -16.26 25.81 -12.17
CA ALA A 175 -17.08 26.40 -13.23
C ALA A 175 -17.64 27.81 -12.89
N GLU A 176 -17.55 28.29 -11.67
CA GLU A 176 -18.00 29.64 -11.28
C GLU A 176 -16.96 30.69 -11.69
N LYS A 177 -17.29 31.47 -12.72
CA LYS A 177 -16.40 32.57 -13.18
C LYS A 177 -16.10 33.57 -12.05
N GLY A 178 -14.81 33.74 -11.75
CA GLY A 178 -14.29 34.76 -10.85
C GLY A 178 -14.16 34.37 -9.39
N ARG A 179 -14.40 33.12 -9.02
CA ARG A 179 -14.08 32.55 -7.70
C ARG A 179 -12.84 31.68 -7.79
N ASP A 180 -11.93 31.81 -6.81
CA ASP A 180 -10.96 30.73 -6.56
C ASP A 180 -11.75 29.46 -6.19
N ALA A 181 -11.54 28.38 -6.93
CA ALA A 181 -12.21 27.13 -6.66
C ALA A 181 -11.88 26.65 -5.23
N ASP A 182 -12.90 26.48 -4.38
CA ASP A 182 -12.78 26.14 -2.96
C ASP A 182 -13.56 24.86 -2.57
N GLY A 183 -14.01 24.12 -3.56
CA GLY A 183 -14.57 22.78 -3.32
C GLY A 183 -13.57 21.80 -2.74
N ILE A 184 -14.06 20.77 -2.08
CA ILE A 184 -13.21 19.76 -1.40
C ILE A 184 -12.14 19.22 -2.34
N LEU A 185 -12.52 18.75 -3.53
CA LEU A 185 -11.57 18.22 -4.51
C LEU A 185 -10.63 19.31 -5.05
N ASP A 186 -11.13 20.56 -5.19
CA ASP A 186 -10.32 21.67 -5.68
C ASP A 186 -9.18 22.02 -4.70
N ILE A 187 -9.47 21.94 -3.40
CA ILE A 187 -8.46 22.11 -2.36
C ILE A 187 -7.45 20.97 -2.38
N PHE A 188 -7.93 19.73 -2.42
CA PHE A 188 -7.03 18.57 -2.42
C PHE A 188 -6.16 18.48 -3.67
N ASP A 189 -6.67 18.84 -4.83
CA ASP A 189 -5.91 18.83 -6.10
C ASP A 189 -4.81 19.89 -6.17
N ARG A 190 -4.85 20.93 -5.31
CA ARG A 190 -3.78 21.94 -5.21
C ARG A 190 -2.52 21.42 -4.51
N TYR A 191 -2.65 20.36 -3.74
CA TYR A 191 -1.54 19.76 -3.02
C TYR A 191 -1.05 18.51 -3.71
N ASN A 192 0.26 18.39 -3.84
CA ASN A 192 0.86 17.16 -4.31
C ASN A 192 1.00 16.19 -3.13
N PHE A 193 0.18 15.15 -3.11
CA PHE A 193 0.27 14.10 -2.10
C PHE A 193 1.41 13.17 -2.50
N THR A 194 2.53 13.16 -1.78
CA THR A 194 3.65 12.26 -2.01
C THR A 194 3.74 11.17 -0.94
N MET A 195 4.50 10.15 -1.24
CA MET A 195 4.77 9.03 -0.33
C MET A 195 6.22 9.00 0.16
N SER A 196 7.05 9.88 -0.35
CA SER A 196 8.46 9.97 -0.04
C SER A 196 8.74 11.30 0.67
N GLU A 197 9.42 11.24 1.80
CA GLU A 197 9.88 12.42 2.55
C GLU A 197 11.14 13.04 1.93
N ASP A 198 11.70 12.44 0.85
CA ASP A 198 13.05 12.73 0.39
C ASP A 198 13.17 13.77 -0.74
N GLU A 199 12.08 14.40 -1.17
CA GLU A 199 12.14 15.46 -2.20
C GLU A 199 11.96 16.87 -1.64
N PRO A 200 13.00 17.73 -1.67
CA PRO A 200 13.05 18.95 -0.87
C PRO A 200 12.40 20.21 -1.44
N MET A 201 11.71 20.19 -2.58
CA MET A 201 11.47 21.46 -3.30
C MET A 201 10.04 21.78 -3.78
N GLU A 202 9.01 20.99 -3.47
CA GLU A 202 7.64 21.35 -3.84
C GLU A 202 6.70 21.30 -2.63
N ARG A 203 5.53 21.96 -2.70
CA ARG A 203 4.47 21.96 -1.68
C ARG A 203 3.85 20.57 -1.54
N GLU A 204 4.62 19.63 -1.04
CA GLU A 204 4.26 18.24 -0.92
C GLU A 204 3.70 17.97 0.47
N VAL A 205 2.54 17.35 0.52
CA VAL A 205 2.01 16.79 1.75
C VAL A 205 2.28 15.28 1.68
N ALA A 206 3.33 14.85 2.37
CA ALA A 206 3.56 13.42 2.55
C ALA A 206 2.44 12.84 3.42
N ILE A 207 1.56 12.07 2.83
CA ILE A 207 0.55 11.30 3.56
C ILE A 207 1.05 9.88 3.67
N ASP A 208 1.77 9.59 4.75
CA ASP A 208 2.02 8.23 5.16
C ASP A 208 0.84 7.68 6.00
N PRO A 209 0.76 6.38 6.25
CA PRO A 209 -0.28 5.80 7.08
C PRO A 209 -0.32 6.33 8.51
N GLU A 210 0.81 6.79 9.05
CA GLU A 210 0.91 7.38 10.39
C GLU A 210 0.26 8.76 10.43
N MET A 211 0.47 9.59 9.39
CA MET A 211 -0.20 10.89 9.24
C MET A 211 -1.72 10.75 9.09
N LEU A 212 -2.19 9.70 8.42
CA LEU A 212 -3.62 9.40 8.36
C LEU A 212 -4.22 9.20 9.73
N GLY A 213 -3.55 8.48 10.62
CA GLY A 213 -3.97 8.31 12.02
C GLY A 213 -4.18 9.64 12.72
N LYS A 214 -3.25 10.60 12.56
CA LYS A 214 -3.35 11.94 13.12
C LYS A 214 -4.50 12.77 12.51
N VAL A 215 -4.74 12.62 11.20
CA VAL A 215 -5.89 13.26 10.54
C VAL A 215 -7.20 12.73 11.13
N PHE A 216 -7.34 11.42 11.29
CA PHE A 216 -8.54 10.82 11.90
C PHE A 216 -8.71 11.26 13.36
N GLU A 217 -7.65 11.28 14.16
CA GLU A 217 -7.69 11.79 15.53
C GLU A 217 -8.21 13.22 15.58
N ASN A 218 -7.70 14.10 14.70
CA ASN A 218 -8.12 15.51 14.66
C ASN A 218 -9.56 15.71 14.17
N LEU A 219 -10.11 14.75 13.42
CA LEU A 219 -11.52 14.76 13.02
C LEU A 219 -12.47 14.35 14.14
N LEU A 220 -11.99 13.67 15.19
CA LEU A 220 -12.79 13.32 16.37
C LEU A 220 -12.97 14.54 17.30
N GLU A 221 -14.10 14.63 17.97
CA GLU A 221 -14.32 15.61 19.01
C GLU A 221 -13.45 15.32 20.25
N VAL A 222 -13.05 16.34 20.99
CA VAL A 222 -12.17 16.20 22.16
C VAL A 222 -12.77 15.23 23.20
N ASN A 223 -14.09 15.25 23.33
CA ASN A 223 -14.78 14.34 24.27
C ASN A 223 -14.80 12.90 23.75
N ASP A 224 -14.99 12.70 22.45
CA ASP A 224 -14.95 11.38 21.83
C ASP A 224 -13.54 10.79 21.89
N ARG A 225 -12.49 11.62 21.64
CA ARG A 225 -11.10 11.19 21.82
C ARG A 225 -10.80 10.70 23.22
N LYS A 226 -11.27 11.42 24.25
CA LYS A 226 -11.06 11.04 25.64
C LYS A 226 -11.79 9.77 26.03
N SER A 227 -13.03 9.59 25.56
CA SER A 227 -13.85 8.43 25.88
C SER A 227 -13.39 7.16 25.18
N LYS A 228 -12.87 7.28 23.95
CA LYS A 228 -12.38 6.15 23.13
C LYS A 228 -10.88 5.90 23.26
N GLY A 229 -10.15 6.75 24.01
CA GLY A 229 -8.69 6.64 24.17
C GLY A 229 -7.91 6.84 22.86
N ALA A 230 -8.53 7.49 21.85
CA ALA A 230 -7.95 7.69 20.54
C ALA A 230 -6.90 8.83 20.56
N PHE A 231 -5.66 8.48 20.88
CA PHE A 231 -4.53 9.40 20.86
C PHE A 231 -3.47 8.90 19.88
N TYR A 232 -3.06 9.79 18.98
CA TYR A 232 -1.96 9.51 18.07
C TYR A 232 -0.62 9.61 18.81
N THR A 233 0.20 8.59 18.68
CA THR A 233 1.57 8.60 19.20
C THR A 233 2.50 9.12 18.10
N PRO A 234 3.30 10.19 18.38
CA PRO A 234 4.24 10.73 17.42
C PRO A 234 5.22 9.66 16.88
N ARG A 235 5.55 9.76 15.60
CA ARG A 235 6.39 8.79 14.88
C ARG A 235 7.72 8.51 15.58
N GLU A 236 8.38 9.53 16.06
CA GLU A 236 9.68 9.41 16.73
C GLU A 236 9.58 8.55 17.99
N ILE A 237 8.46 8.65 18.72
CA ILE A 237 8.21 7.84 19.93
C ILE A 237 7.91 6.41 19.52
N VAL A 238 7.09 6.19 18.47
CA VAL A 238 6.80 4.86 17.96
C VAL A 238 8.09 4.16 17.52
N HIS A 239 8.91 4.82 16.71
CA HIS A 239 10.19 4.29 16.26
C HIS A 239 11.10 3.92 17.43
N TYR A 240 11.27 4.84 18.38
CA TYR A 240 12.08 4.60 19.56
C TYR A 240 11.61 3.35 20.34
N MET A 241 10.31 3.25 20.61
CA MET A 241 9.75 2.12 21.35
C MET A 241 9.90 0.80 20.58
N CYS A 242 9.70 0.81 19.25
CA CYS A 242 9.87 -0.35 18.40
C CYS A 242 11.34 -0.81 18.39
N GLN A 243 12.27 0.12 18.25
CA GLN A 243 13.71 -0.15 18.26
C GLN A 243 14.16 -0.73 19.59
N GLU A 244 13.81 -0.11 20.72
CA GLU A 244 14.15 -0.61 22.06
C GLU A 244 13.57 -2.01 22.32
N SER A 245 12.35 -2.25 21.86
CA SER A 245 11.72 -3.57 21.98
C SER A 245 12.47 -4.65 21.18
N LEU A 246 12.89 -4.33 19.95
CA LEU A 246 13.68 -5.24 19.11
C LEU A 246 15.09 -5.47 19.68
N ILE A 247 15.74 -4.43 20.19
CA ILE A 247 17.06 -4.54 20.82
C ILE A 247 16.96 -5.51 21.99
N THR A 248 16.01 -5.31 22.89
CA THR A 248 15.81 -6.18 24.05
C THR A 248 15.51 -7.62 23.65
N TYR A 249 14.63 -7.81 22.66
CA TYR A 249 14.26 -9.14 22.15
C TYR A 249 15.48 -9.86 21.56
N LEU A 250 16.21 -9.21 20.64
CA LEU A 250 17.36 -9.79 19.96
C LEU A 250 18.53 -10.08 20.91
N THR A 251 18.79 -9.19 21.85
CA THR A 251 19.81 -9.42 22.89
C THR A 251 19.53 -10.71 23.66
N ASN A 252 18.29 -10.90 24.08
CA ASN A 252 17.88 -12.12 24.80
C ASN A 252 17.93 -13.38 23.91
N ALA A 253 17.48 -13.27 22.66
CA ALA A 253 17.43 -14.40 21.72
C ALA A 253 18.82 -14.85 21.28
N MET A 254 19.73 -13.90 21.02
CA MET A 254 21.04 -14.17 20.44
C MET A 254 22.15 -14.35 21.48
N LYS A 255 21.95 -13.87 22.70
CA LYS A 255 22.99 -13.85 23.75
C LYS A 255 24.27 -13.16 23.27
N VAL A 256 24.14 -12.00 22.69
CA VAL A 256 25.18 -11.08 22.22
C VAL A 256 25.03 -9.80 23.04
N ASP A 257 26.12 -9.03 23.19
CA ASP A 257 26.09 -7.79 23.93
C ASP A 257 25.02 -6.85 23.36
N GLU A 258 24.26 -6.22 24.25
CA GLU A 258 23.20 -5.28 23.88
C GLU A 258 23.71 -4.15 22.99
N GLU A 259 24.91 -3.63 23.26
CA GLU A 259 25.53 -2.56 22.49
C GLU A 259 25.72 -2.97 21.02
N ALA A 260 26.15 -4.20 20.76
CA ALA A 260 26.32 -4.70 19.39
C ALA A 260 25.00 -4.82 18.64
N ILE A 261 23.93 -5.23 19.32
CA ILE A 261 22.57 -5.29 18.74
C ILE A 261 22.02 -3.87 18.55
N ARG A 262 22.18 -3.00 19.52
CA ARG A 262 21.75 -1.59 19.50
C ARG A 262 22.35 -0.84 18.32
N ASP A 263 23.65 -0.94 18.14
CA ASP A 263 24.36 -0.31 17.02
C ASP A 263 23.81 -0.81 15.68
N PHE A 264 23.57 -2.12 15.56
CA PHE A 264 23.03 -2.68 14.34
C PHE A 264 21.60 -2.18 14.05
N ILE A 265 20.72 -2.13 15.05
CA ILE A 265 19.32 -1.68 14.86
C ILE A 265 19.28 -0.18 14.59
N LEU A 266 20.04 0.65 15.31
CA LEU A 266 20.00 2.10 15.16
C LEU A 266 20.74 2.59 13.91
N TYR A 267 21.89 2.00 13.61
CA TYR A 267 22.82 2.56 12.63
C TYR A 267 23.15 1.61 11.47
N GLY A 268 22.50 0.46 11.38
CA GLY A 268 22.76 -0.53 10.33
C GLY A 268 22.67 0.00 8.91
N ASP A 269 21.88 1.05 8.66
CA ASP A 269 21.78 1.70 7.35
C ASP A 269 23.08 2.40 6.94
N PHE A 270 23.77 3.03 7.87
CA PHE A 270 25.04 3.73 7.63
C PHE A 270 26.22 2.79 7.44
N MET A 271 26.08 1.55 7.85
CA MET A 271 27.13 0.54 7.75
C MET A 271 27.11 -0.20 6.40
N LYS A 272 26.17 0.11 5.50
CA LYS A 272 26.00 -0.55 4.18
C LYS A 272 26.99 -0.12 3.12
N ASP A 273 27.72 0.97 3.34
CA ASP A 273 28.61 1.53 2.35
C ASP A 273 29.84 0.63 2.19
N GLU A 274 30.07 0.15 0.95
CA GLU A 274 31.27 -0.62 0.63
C GLU A 274 32.56 0.15 0.95
N ASP A 275 32.53 1.47 0.84
CA ASP A 275 33.67 2.32 1.15
C ASP A 275 33.93 2.36 2.67
N THR A 276 32.90 2.38 3.50
CA THR A 276 33.01 2.29 4.97
C THR A 276 33.64 0.95 5.40
N VAL A 277 33.29 -0.15 4.73
CA VAL A 277 33.90 -1.48 5.00
C VAL A 277 35.35 -1.55 4.52
N LYS A 278 35.67 -0.88 3.37
CA LYS A 278 37.04 -0.76 2.87
C LYS A 278 37.90 0.13 3.76
N ASP A 279 37.36 1.22 4.28
CA ASP A 279 38.07 2.16 5.17
C ASP A 279 38.48 1.54 6.51
N LYS A 280 37.71 0.59 7.03
CA LYS A 280 38.14 -0.17 8.23
C LYS A 280 39.48 -0.89 8.01
N ARG A 281 39.72 -1.38 6.79
CA ARG A 281 41.01 -2.02 6.44
C ARG A 281 42.17 -1.02 6.40
N GLN A 282 41.86 0.29 6.30
CA GLN A 282 42.85 1.38 6.27
C GLN A 282 42.99 2.16 7.58
N GLY A 283 42.21 1.80 8.63
CA GLY A 283 42.34 2.42 9.97
C GLY A 283 41.66 3.78 10.13
N ASN A 284 40.82 4.19 9.22
CA ASN A 284 40.03 5.44 9.34
C ASN A 284 38.71 5.19 10.07
N GLY A 285 38.39 6.02 11.08
CA GLY A 285 37.29 5.80 12.02
C GLY A 285 35.87 5.91 11.41
N GLY A 286 35.33 4.81 10.85
CA GLY A 286 33.96 4.67 10.45
C GLY A 286 33.12 3.90 11.48
N MET A 287 31.79 3.93 11.33
CA MET A 287 30.89 3.15 12.17
C MET A 287 30.80 1.71 11.64
N TYR A 288 31.07 0.71 12.48
CA TYR A 288 31.25 -0.67 12.04
C TYR A 288 30.29 -1.63 12.75
N ILE A 289 29.83 -2.65 11.99
CA ILE A 289 29.15 -3.77 12.63
C ILE A 289 30.08 -4.46 13.65
N SER A 290 29.56 -4.79 14.81
CA SER A 290 30.30 -5.47 15.84
C SER A 290 30.91 -6.79 15.34
N GLU A 291 32.15 -7.06 15.65
CA GLU A 291 32.80 -8.35 15.35
C GLU A 291 32.11 -9.56 15.99
N GLN A 292 31.27 -9.33 16.98
CA GLN A 292 30.41 -10.37 17.56
C GLN A 292 29.31 -10.82 16.64
N LEU A 293 28.87 -9.95 15.74
CA LEU A 293 27.80 -10.22 14.76
C LEU A 293 28.37 -10.66 13.41
N TYR A 294 29.39 -9.98 12.93
CA TYR A 294 29.99 -10.26 11.64
C TYR A 294 31.46 -9.89 11.60
N LYS A 295 32.31 -10.86 11.27
CA LYS A 295 33.75 -10.67 11.17
C LYS A 295 34.31 -11.31 9.93
N ILE A 296 35.08 -10.54 9.17
CA ILE A 296 35.84 -11.00 8.01
C ILE A 296 37.31 -11.03 8.33
N ASN A 297 37.97 -12.15 8.03
CA ASN A 297 39.41 -12.29 8.17
C ASN A 297 40.16 -11.46 7.11
N PRO A 298 41.47 -11.18 7.32
CA PRO A 298 42.27 -10.45 6.31
C PRO A 298 42.38 -11.15 4.96
N ASP A 299 42.19 -12.47 4.90
CA ASP A 299 42.16 -13.27 3.67
C ASP A 299 40.82 -13.23 2.93
N GLY A 300 39.82 -12.50 3.47
CA GLY A 300 38.50 -12.37 2.90
C GLY A 300 37.52 -13.48 3.31
N THR A 301 37.92 -14.44 4.14
CA THR A 301 37.02 -15.46 4.68
C THR A 301 36.18 -14.91 5.83
N VAL A 302 34.97 -15.43 6.01
CA VAL A 302 34.09 -15.02 7.12
C VAL A 302 34.44 -15.81 8.37
N ALA A 303 34.90 -15.12 9.42
CA ALA A 303 35.22 -15.70 10.72
C ALA A 303 34.00 -15.82 11.64
N VAL A 304 33.11 -14.82 11.62
CA VAL A 304 31.88 -14.80 12.41
C VAL A 304 30.76 -14.35 11.51
N ASN A 305 29.67 -15.10 11.48
CA ASN A 305 28.43 -14.72 10.80
C ASN A 305 27.22 -15.13 11.65
N ARG A 306 26.78 -14.23 12.49
CA ARG A 306 25.55 -14.39 13.30
C ARG A 306 24.35 -13.65 12.71
N LEU A 307 24.53 -13.06 11.51
CA LEU A 307 23.44 -12.34 10.82
C LEU A 307 22.32 -13.27 10.40
N VAL A 308 22.62 -14.52 10.08
CA VAL A 308 21.60 -15.52 9.75
C VAL A 308 20.77 -15.88 10.99
N ASP A 309 21.41 -16.02 12.15
CA ASP A 309 20.71 -16.26 13.42
C ASP A 309 19.82 -15.07 13.77
N MET A 310 20.31 -13.84 13.55
CA MET A 310 19.54 -12.61 13.74
C MET A 310 18.33 -12.54 12.80
N ASP A 311 18.50 -12.87 11.51
CA ASP A 311 17.38 -12.90 10.55
C ASP A 311 16.32 -13.92 10.96
N ASN A 312 16.73 -15.10 11.43
CA ASN A 312 15.81 -16.10 11.96
C ASN A 312 15.05 -15.59 13.19
N ALA A 313 15.75 -14.95 14.13
CA ALA A 313 15.10 -14.34 15.29
C ALA A 313 14.09 -13.26 14.88
N LEU A 314 14.44 -12.39 13.91
CA LEU A 314 13.53 -11.38 13.36
C LEU A 314 12.32 -11.98 12.61
N LYS A 315 12.49 -13.14 12.00
CA LYS A 315 11.42 -13.90 11.34
C LYS A 315 10.46 -14.56 12.35
N ASP A 316 11.01 -14.96 13.49
CA ASP A 316 10.26 -15.68 14.53
C ASP A 316 9.66 -14.77 15.61
N VAL A 317 9.99 -13.47 15.61
CA VAL A 317 9.40 -12.51 16.55
C VAL A 317 7.87 -12.45 16.40
N ARG A 318 7.17 -12.36 17.53
CA ARG A 318 5.71 -12.19 17.56
C ARG A 318 5.38 -10.90 18.29
N VAL A 319 4.79 -9.99 17.56
CA VAL A 319 4.36 -8.68 18.04
C VAL A 319 2.86 -8.66 18.09
N ALA A 320 2.28 -8.39 19.25
CA ALA A 320 0.85 -8.30 19.44
C ALA A 320 0.48 -6.91 19.96
N ASP A 321 -0.41 -6.24 19.26
CA ASP A 321 -1.01 -4.96 19.68
C ASP A 321 -2.52 -5.18 19.90
N PRO A 322 -2.98 -5.27 21.16
CA PRO A 322 -4.38 -5.54 21.47
C PRO A 322 -5.27 -4.29 21.40
N ALA A 323 -4.72 -3.12 21.13
CA ALA A 323 -5.45 -1.86 21.04
C ALA A 323 -4.84 -1.01 19.91
N VAL A 324 -4.89 -1.56 18.71
CA VAL A 324 -4.09 -1.11 17.56
C VAL A 324 -4.39 0.30 17.09
N GLY A 325 -5.60 0.79 17.27
CA GLY A 325 -6.02 2.12 16.85
C GLY A 325 -5.67 2.40 15.38
N SER A 326 -4.87 3.41 15.14
CA SER A 326 -4.42 3.78 13.78
C SER A 326 -3.39 2.82 13.17
N GLY A 327 -2.89 1.84 13.92
CA GLY A 327 -1.86 0.91 13.44
C GLY A 327 -0.42 1.44 13.51
N ALA A 328 -0.17 2.53 14.19
CA ALA A 328 1.15 3.18 14.24
C ALA A 328 2.24 2.23 14.77
N PHE A 329 1.99 1.53 15.88
CA PHE A 329 2.98 0.59 16.44
C PHE A 329 3.23 -0.64 15.57
N PRO A 330 2.22 -1.38 15.09
CA PRO A 330 2.41 -2.47 14.14
C PRO A 330 3.16 -2.05 12.88
N LEU A 331 2.85 -0.88 12.34
CA LEU A 331 3.52 -0.35 11.16
C LEU A 331 4.98 0.04 11.45
N GLY A 332 5.23 0.73 12.58
CA GLY A 332 6.57 1.05 13.04
C GLY A 332 7.41 -0.21 13.23
N MET A 333 6.87 -1.23 13.90
CA MET A 333 7.56 -2.51 14.11
C MET A 333 7.81 -3.25 12.79
N LEU A 334 6.83 -3.27 11.87
CA LEU A 334 7.00 -3.81 10.52
C LEU A 334 8.20 -3.16 9.81
N ASN A 335 8.26 -1.84 9.84
CA ASN A 335 9.32 -1.09 9.17
C ASN A 335 10.69 -1.37 9.79
N GLU A 336 10.80 -1.42 11.12
CA GLU A 336 12.06 -1.73 11.81
C GLU A 336 12.54 -3.18 11.53
N ILE A 337 11.65 -4.16 11.57
CA ILE A 337 12.00 -5.56 11.25
C ILE A 337 12.47 -5.66 9.79
N VAL A 338 11.72 -5.09 8.85
CA VAL A 338 12.08 -5.15 7.43
C VAL A 338 13.39 -4.43 7.16
N ARG A 339 13.62 -3.25 7.76
CA ARG A 339 14.87 -2.50 7.67
C ARG A 339 16.06 -3.33 8.18
N ALA A 340 15.95 -3.93 9.35
CA ALA A 340 16.99 -4.78 9.91
C ALA A 340 17.29 -5.98 8.99
N ARG A 341 16.26 -6.65 8.45
CA ARG A 341 16.41 -7.78 7.52
C ARG A 341 17.01 -7.36 6.16
N GLN A 342 16.72 -6.16 5.67
CA GLN A 342 17.38 -5.60 4.48
C GLN A 342 18.85 -5.32 4.74
N ASN A 343 19.19 -4.78 5.92
CA ASN A 343 20.56 -4.55 6.34
C ASN A 343 21.35 -5.86 6.38
N ILE A 344 20.79 -6.92 6.98
CA ILE A 344 21.37 -8.26 6.94
C ILE A 344 21.66 -8.70 5.50
N SER A 345 20.71 -8.52 4.58
CA SER A 345 20.90 -8.89 3.18
C SER A 345 22.06 -8.13 2.52
N ALA A 346 22.19 -6.84 2.83
CA ALA A 346 23.28 -6.00 2.32
C ALA A 346 24.65 -6.46 2.84
N TYR A 347 24.74 -6.82 4.13
CA TYR A 347 26.00 -7.37 4.71
C TYR A 347 26.37 -8.71 4.12
N LEU A 348 25.42 -9.61 3.97
CA LEU A 348 25.68 -10.93 3.37
C LEU A 348 26.16 -10.78 1.92
N ALA A 349 25.66 -9.78 1.18
CA ALA A 349 26.06 -9.51 -0.19
C ALA A 349 27.54 -9.04 -0.34
N ILE A 350 28.21 -8.64 0.74
CA ILE A 350 29.63 -8.29 0.73
C ILE A 350 30.51 -9.52 0.44
N THR A 351 30.11 -10.69 0.95
CA THR A 351 30.89 -11.92 0.86
C THR A 351 30.21 -13.05 0.11
N MET A 352 28.92 -12.94 -0.15
CA MET A 352 28.09 -13.94 -0.83
C MET A 352 27.50 -13.39 -2.11
N LYS A 353 27.42 -14.22 -3.15
CA LYS A 353 26.70 -13.84 -4.37
C LYS A 353 25.18 -13.79 -4.12
N PRO A 354 24.43 -12.93 -4.82
CA PRO A 354 22.96 -12.84 -4.66
C PRO A 354 22.26 -14.19 -4.84
N TYR A 355 22.76 -15.05 -5.74
CA TYR A 355 22.24 -16.40 -5.94
C TYR A 355 22.40 -17.27 -4.70
N ASP A 356 23.54 -17.24 -4.01
CA ASP A 356 23.81 -18.05 -2.83
C ASP A 356 22.96 -17.60 -1.64
N ILE A 357 22.76 -16.28 -1.49
CA ILE A 357 21.84 -15.71 -0.48
C ILE A 357 20.41 -16.18 -0.75
N ARG A 358 19.95 -16.12 -2.00
CA ARG A 358 18.62 -16.58 -2.38
C ARG A 358 18.42 -18.08 -2.11
N MET A 359 19.43 -18.89 -2.41
CA MET A 359 19.40 -20.33 -2.16
C MET A 359 19.38 -20.65 -0.66
N MET A 360 20.16 -19.91 0.13
CA MET A 360 20.21 -20.08 1.59
C MET A 360 18.85 -19.80 2.25
N TYR A 361 18.16 -18.74 1.81
CA TYR A 361 16.84 -18.37 2.35
C TYR A 361 15.67 -19.05 1.63
N GLN A 362 15.91 -19.69 0.51
CA GLN A 362 14.88 -20.28 -0.38
C GLN A 362 13.75 -19.28 -0.78
N MET A 363 14.06 -17.99 -0.79
CA MET A 363 13.12 -16.93 -1.09
C MET A 363 13.81 -15.71 -1.71
N ASP A 364 13.05 -14.92 -2.43
CA ASP A 364 13.45 -13.59 -2.82
C ASP A 364 13.42 -12.65 -1.59
N ARG A 365 14.48 -11.88 -1.40
CA ARG A 365 14.60 -10.92 -0.28
C ARG A 365 14.33 -9.48 -0.72
N SER A 366 13.44 -9.31 -1.69
CA SER A 366 12.95 -7.99 -2.06
C SER A 366 12.18 -7.33 -0.89
N PRO A 367 12.15 -5.99 -0.82
CA PRO A 367 11.39 -5.28 0.21
C PRO A 367 9.93 -5.72 0.30
N HIS A 368 9.31 -6.01 -0.84
CA HIS A 368 7.93 -6.49 -0.90
C HIS A 368 7.78 -7.86 -0.21
N THR A 369 8.64 -8.82 -0.54
CA THR A 369 8.59 -10.18 0.02
C THR A 369 8.86 -10.16 1.52
N LEU A 370 9.85 -9.37 1.97
CA LEU A 370 10.15 -9.22 3.39
C LEU A 370 8.98 -8.58 4.17
N LYS A 371 8.33 -7.56 3.62
CA LYS A 371 7.13 -6.96 4.21
C LYS A 371 5.99 -7.97 4.32
N TYR A 372 5.68 -8.67 3.22
CA TYR A 372 4.62 -9.67 3.20
C TYR A 372 4.84 -10.77 4.24
N GLU A 373 6.06 -11.32 4.30
CA GLU A 373 6.43 -12.36 5.27
C GLU A 373 6.32 -11.86 6.72
N THR A 374 6.78 -10.64 6.99
CA THR A 374 6.72 -10.03 8.32
C THR A 374 5.28 -9.76 8.75
N ILE A 375 4.44 -9.20 7.88
CA ILE A 375 3.01 -8.98 8.19
C ILE A 375 2.34 -10.31 8.52
N ARG A 376 2.54 -11.31 7.68
CA ARG A 376 1.89 -12.61 7.82
C ARG A 376 2.27 -13.36 9.09
N ASN A 377 3.55 -13.29 9.47
CA ASN A 377 4.11 -14.18 10.48
C ASN A 377 4.40 -13.48 11.81
N CYS A 378 4.68 -12.18 11.81
CA CYS A 378 5.19 -11.48 12.98
C CYS A 378 4.20 -10.53 13.62
N ILE A 379 3.28 -9.94 12.85
CA ILE A 379 2.43 -8.84 13.32
C ILE A 379 1.01 -9.35 13.59
N PHE A 380 0.54 -9.13 14.81
CA PHE A 380 -0.82 -9.46 15.25
C PHE A 380 -1.43 -8.21 15.89
N ALA A 381 -2.59 -7.81 15.42
CA ALA A 381 -3.25 -6.60 15.88
C ALA A 381 -4.74 -6.87 16.08
N ALA A 382 -5.31 -6.26 17.11
CA ALA A 382 -6.74 -6.29 17.40
C ALA A 382 -7.18 -4.90 17.87
N ASP A 383 -8.42 -4.56 17.61
CA ASP A 383 -9.10 -3.39 18.19
C ASP A 383 -10.46 -3.79 18.74
N ILE A 384 -11.01 -2.91 19.55
CA ILE A 384 -12.31 -3.14 20.20
C ILE A 384 -13.46 -2.72 19.26
N GLU A 385 -13.21 -1.87 18.27
CA GLU A 385 -14.19 -1.37 17.29
C GLU A 385 -13.99 -1.98 15.90
#